data_6fce07a1bdb6eb90e5964f4a3c8d26a7
#
_entry.id   6fce07a1bdb6eb90e5964f4a3c8d26a7
#
_cell.length_a   1.000
_cell.length_b   1.000
_cell.length_c   1.000
_cell.angle_alpha   90.00
_cell.angle_beta   90.00
_cell.angle_gamma   90.00
#
_symmetry.space_group_name_H-M   'P 1'
#
loop_
_entity.id
_entity.type
_entity.pdbx_description
1 polymer ?
#
loop_
_entity_poly.entity_id
_entity_poly.type
_entity_poly.pdbx_seq_one_letter_code
_entity_poly.pdbx_strand_id
1 'polypeptide(L)'
;FPYTTLFRSVAKLQMNNIDALYYGGYHREAGLIVRRMREKGMSTSMISGDDLATQEYWKITGAAGEGTLMTYPRDPRKAPAAKSAVDTFRKAGFEPEGLTLHAYAAVQIWALAATKAGSLELDELTKALISNVFKSVLGEIAFDGNGDIKQPAYVLYEWSGGKYAAR
;
A
#
# COMPACT_ATOMS: atom_id res chain seq x y z
N PHE A 1 0.81 18.76 8.04
CA PHE A 1 2.08 19.48 7.79
C PHE A 1 1.76 20.87 7.29
N PRO A 2 2.34 21.95 7.87
CA PRO A 2 2.13 23.29 7.34
C PRO A 2 2.68 23.36 5.91
N TYR A 3 1.94 23.91 4.98
CA TYR A 3 2.33 24.15 3.58
C TYR A 3 3.73 24.75 3.45
N THR A 4 4.10 25.63 4.36
CA THR A 4 5.43 26.28 4.41
C THR A 4 6.59 25.30 4.55
N THR A 5 6.44 24.22 5.29
CA THR A 5 7.50 23.20 5.47
C THR A 5 7.73 22.40 4.19
N LEU A 6 6.65 22.05 3.49
CA LEU A 6 6.71 21.34 2.21
C LEU A 6 7.43 22.17 1.14
N PHE A 7 7.12 23.47 1.05
CA PHE A 7 7.79 24.38 0.11
C PHE A 7 9.30 24.50 0.36
N ARG A 8 9.71 24.58 1.64
CA ARG A 8 11.12 24.63 2.02
C ARG A 8 11.86 23.34 1.68
N SER A 9 11.22 22.19 1.88
CA SER A 9 11.80 20.89 1.55
C SER A 9 12.04 20.75 0.06
N VAL A 10 11.07 21.07 -0.81
CA VAL A 10 11.26 21.02 -2.27
C VAL A 10 12.32 22.01 -2.76
N ALA A 11 12.39 23.20 -2.17
CA ALA A 11 13.45 24.15 -2.51
C ALA A 11 14.86 23.59 -2.17
N LYS A 12 15.02 22.92 -1.04
CA LYS A 12 16.28 22.23 -0.69
C LYS A 12 16.62 21.11 -1.66
N LEU A 13 15.64 20.30 -2.09
CA LEU A 13 15.86 19.25 -3.09
C LEU A 13 16.36 19.85 -4.41
N GLN A 14 15.74 20.95 -4.86
CA GLN A 14 16.15 21.66 -6.08
C GLN A 14 17.57 22.21 -5.98
N MET A 15 17.91 22.87 -4.87
CA MET A 15 19.26 23.44 -4.66
C MET A 15 20.36 22.36 -4.66
N ASN A 16 20.05 21.13 -4.29
CA ASN A 16 20.99 20.01 -4.23
C ASN A 16 20.95 19.13 -5.48
N ASN A 17 20.19 19.51 -6.53
CA ASN A 17 20.06 18.77 -7.78
C ASN A 17 19.77 17.28 -7.58
N ILE A 18 18.76 16.97 -6.75
CA ILE A 18 18.42 15.59 -6.40
C ILE A 18 17.73 14.89 -7.59
N ASP A 19 18.25 13.76 -8.04
CA ASP A 19 17.72 12.97 -9.14
C ASP A 19 16.57 12.04 -8.71
N ALA A 20 16.62 11.52 -7.47
CA ALA A 20 15.62 10.63 -6.94
C ALA A 20 15.29 10.98 -5.48
N LEU A 21 14.00 10.92 -5.13
CA LEU A 21 13.50 11.13 -3.78
C LEU A 21 12.76 9.86 -3.34
N TYR A 22 13.26 9.20 -2.29
CA TYR A 22 12.47 8.22 -1.56
C TYR A 22 11.66 8.91 -0.47
N TYR A 23 10.33 8.72 -0.50
CA TYR A 23 9.41 9.33 0.46
C TYR A 23 8.61 8.26 1.21
N GLY A 24 8.84 8.14 2.51
CA GLY A 24 8.12 7.24 3.39
C GLY A 24 6.98 7.94 4.13
N GLY A 25 5.90 8.24 3.42
CA GLY A 25 4.73 8.92 4.00
C GLY A 25 3.49 8.74 3.12
N TYR A 26 2.41 9.43 3.48
CA TYR A 26 1.10 9.22 2.87
C TYR A 26 0.94 9.89 1.51
N HIS A 27 -0.03 9.39 0.73
CA HIS A 27 -0.33 9.82 -0.64
C HIS A 27 -0.63 11.33 -0.76
N ARG A 28 -1.23 11.96 0.26
CA ARG A 28 -1.56 13.39 0.22
C ARG A 28 -0.31 14.26 0.15
N GLU A 29 0.61 14.06 1.07
CA GLU A 29 1.87 14.80 1.15
C GLU A 29 2.77 14.45 -0.04
N ALA A 30 2.88 13.16 -0.39
CA ALA A 30 3.61 12.71 -1.57
C ALA A 30 3.11 13.41 -2.84
N GLY A 31 1.80 13.46 -3.04
CA GLY A 31 1.19 14.12 -4.18
C GLY A 31 1.49 15.61 -4.25
N LEU A 32 1.43 16.31 -3.13
CA LEU A 32 1.78 17.74 -3.05
C LEU A 32 3.27 17.99 -3.33
N ILE A 33 4.15 17.11 -2.83
CA ILE A 33 5.59 17.17 -3.09
C ILE A 33 5.86 17.01 -4.58
N VAL A 34 5.29 15.98 -5.22
CA VAL A 34 5.47 15.72 -6.66
C VAL A 34 4.98 16.88 -7.49
N ARG A 35 3.77 17.37 -7.25
CA ARG A 35 3.25 18.57 -7.94
C ARG A 35 4.22 19.73 -7.82
N ARG A 36 4.69 20.02 -6.61
CA ARG A 36 5.59 21.14 -6.38
C ARG A 36 6.94 20.96 -7.05
N MET A 37 7.48 19.75 -7.10
CA MET A 37 8.71 19.45 -7.86
C MET A 37 8.49 19.77 -9.35
N ARG A 38 7.40 19.30 -9.96
CA ARG A 38 7.09 19.57 -11.38
C ARG A 38 6.86 21.05 -11.68
N GLU A 39 6.13 21.77 -10.81
CA GLU A 39 5.96 23.23 -10.90
C GLU A 39 7.31 23.99 -10.87
N LYS A 40 8.32 23.43 -10.22
CA LYS A 40 9.69 23.97 -10.17
C LYS A 40 10.59 23.48 -11.31
N GLY A 41 10.02 22.77 -12.29
CA GLY A 41 10.76 22.21 -13.42
C GLY A 41 11.72 21.06 -13.06
N MET A 42 11.54 20.45 -11.89
CA MET A 42 12.36 19.31 -11.46
C MET A 42 11.88 18.02 -12.12
N SER A 43 12.82 17.24 -12.64
CA SER A 43 12.61 15.87 -13.18
C SER A 43 12.85 14.77 -12.15
N THR A 44 13.12 15.13 -10.90
CA THR A 44 13.37 14.20 -9.78
C THR A 44 12.36 13.06 -9.74
N SER A 45 12.85 11.82 -9.76
CA SER A 45 12.00 10.63 -9.64
C SER A 45 11.46 10.50 -8.21
N MET A 46 10.14 10.30 -8.07
CA MET A 46 9.52 9.97 -6.79
C MET A 46 9.46 8.46 -6.65
N ILE A 47 9.94 7.95 -5.52
CA ILE A 47 9.85 6.54 -5.11
C ILE A 47 9.20 6.50 -3.72
N SER A 48 8.24 5.62 -3.49
CA SER A 48 7.54 5.52 -2.21
C SER A 48 7.11 4.08 -1.90
N GLY A 49 6.43 3.91 -0.78
CA GLY A 49 5.79 2.66 -0.37
C GLY A 49 4.36 2.52 -0.91
N ASP A 50 3.64 1.62 -0.27
CA ASP A 50 2.30 1.14 -0.63
C ASP A 50 1.17 2.17 -0.46
N ASP A 51 1.37 3.21 0.33
CA ASP A 51 0.38 4.27 0.53
C ASP A 51 0.02 5.06 -0.75
N LEU A 52 0.82 4.93 -1.80
CA LEU A 52 0.51 5.53 -3.10
C LEU A 52 -0.39 4.65 -3.99
N ALA A 53 -0.77 3.45 -3.55
CA ALA A 53 -1.62 2.52 -4.29
C ALA A 53 -3.12 2.89 -4.20
N THR A 54 -3.44 4.16 -4.39
CA THR A 54 -4.80 4.71 -4.32
C THR A 54 -5.05 5.76 -5.40
N GLN A 55 -6.27 5.80 -5.94
CA GLN A 55 -6.67 6.81 -6.91
C GLN A 55 -6.64 8.24 -6.35
N GLU A 56 -6.68 8.41 -5.03
CA GLU A 56 -6.54 9.74 -4.40
C GLU A 56 -5.18 10.36 -4.70
N TYR A 57 -4.10 9.55 -4.76
CA TYR A 57 -2.78 10.04 -5.17
C TYR A 57 -2.84 10.69 -6.56
N TRP A 58 -3.43 9.99 -7.54
CA TRP A 58 -3.56 10.51 -8.90
C TRP A 58 -4.47 11.74 -8.99
N LYS A 59 -5.57 11.78 -8.23
CA LYS A 59 -6.43 12.97 -8.16
C LYS A 59 -5.68 14.22 -7.67
N ILE A 60 -4.70 14.04 -6.79
CA ILE A 60 -3.87 15.13 -6.27
C ILE A 60 -2.80 15.53 -7.29
N THR A 61 -2.13 14.57 -7.90
CA THR A 61 -0.98 14.83 -8.77
C THR A 61 -1.37 15.17 -10.21
N GLY A 62 -2.39 14.53 -10.75
CA GLY A 62 -2.65 14.52 -12.18
C GLY A 62 -1.41 14.05 -12.96
N ALA A 63 -1.16 14.67 -14.10
CA ALA A 63 0.02 14.36 -14.94
C ALA A 63 1.38 14.56 -14.25
N ALA A 64 1.44 15.34 -13.17
CA ALA A 64 2.67 15.47 -12.38
C ALA A 64 3.11 14.16 -11.73
N GLY A 65 2.17 13.22 -11.52
CA GLY A 65 2.42 11.91 -10.93
C GLY A 65 2.97 10.86 -11.89
N GLU A 66 3.07 11.18 -13.20
CA GLU A 66 3.67 10.25 -14.18
C GLU A 66 5.07 9.80 -13.75
N GLY A 67 5.34 8.50 -13.92
CA GLY A 67 6.63 7.91 -13.58
C GLY A 67 6.89 7.76 -12.09
N THR A 68 5.92 8.05 -11.20
CA THR A 68 6.08 7.77 -9.77
C THR A 68 6.15 6.28 -9.53
N LEU A 69 7.19 5.85 -8.83
CA LEU A 69 7.43 4.47 -8.47
C LEU A 69 6.94 4.19 -7.04
N MET A 70 6.41 3.00 -6.82
CA MET A 70 6.05 2.54 -5.48
C MET A 70 6.23 1.04 -5.32
N THR A 71 6.58 0.60 -4.12
CA THR A 71 6.54 -0.81 -3.76
C THR A 71 5.18 -1.15 -3.17
N TYR A 72 4.56 -2.22 -3.67
CA TYR A 72 3.25 -2.66 -3.20
C TYR A 72 3.14 -4.19 -3.37
N PRO A 73 2.41 -4.90 -2.51
CA PRO A 73 2.11 -6.31 -2.74
C PRO A 73 1.40 -6.52 -4.08
N ARG A 74 1.48 -7.72 -4.64
CA ARG A 74 0.70 -8.05 -5.84
C ARG A 74 -0.76 -7.74 -5.59
N ASP A 75 -1.41 -7.05 -6.55
CA ASP A 75 -2.80 -6.62 -6.44
C ASP A 75 -3.73 -7.81 -6.12
N PRO A 76 -4.24 -7.91 -4.88
CA PRO A 76 -5.02 -9.07 -4.45
C PRO A 76 -6.39 -9.16 -5.12
N ARG A 77 -6.89 -8.06 -5.71
CA ARG A 77 -8.18 -8.04 -6.43
C ARG A 77 -8.21 -9.01 -7.61
N LYS A 78 -7.04 -9.37 -8.14
CA LYS A 78 -6.86 -10.33 -9.24
C LYS A 78 -6.78 -11.79 -8.78
N ALA A 79 -6.64 -12.02 -7.46
CA ALA A 79 -6.52 -13.37 -6.92
C ALA A 79 -7.89 -14.05 -6.89
N PRO A 80 -8.00 -15.34 -7.28
CA PRO A 80 -9.26 -16.10 -7.20
C PRO A 80 -9.88 -16.09 -5.80
N ALA A 81 -9.06 -16.17 -4.75
CA ALA A 81 -9.50 -16.15 -3.36
C ALA A 81 -10.20 -14.83 -2.95
N ALA A 82 -9.87 -13.71 -3.59
CA ALA A 82 -10.46 -12.41 -3.31
C ALA A 82 -11.79 -12.17 -4.02
N LYS A 83 -12.12 -12.96 -5.05
CA LYS A 83 -13.25 -12.69 -5.96
C LYS A 83 -14.54 -12.35 -5.23
N SER A 84 -14.95 -13.18 -4.29
CA SER A 84 -16.23 -13.00 -3.55
C SER A 84 -16.24 -11.70 -2.74
N ALA A 85 -15.14 -11.38 -2.06
CA ALA A 85 -15.01 -10.14 -1.29
C ALA A 85 -15.02 -8.91 -2.20
N VAL A 86 -14.25 -8.95 -3.30
CA VAL A 86 -14.23 -7.87 -4.30
C VAL A 86 -15.62 -7.61 -4.87
N ASP A 87 -16.34 -8.68 -5.26
CA ASP A 87 -17.71 -8.56 -5.80
C ASP A 87 -18.67 -7.94 -4.74
N THR A 88 -18.50 -8.29 -3.47
CA THR A 88 -19.30 -7.73 -2.37
C THR A 88 -19.03 -6.24 -2.19
N PHE A 89 -17.77 -5.82 -2.15
CA PHE A 89 -17.40 -4.41 -2.05
C PHE A 89 -17.93 -3.60 -3.24
N ARG A 90 -17.79 -4.12 -4.46
CA ARG A 90 -18.28 -3.46 -5.68
C ARG A 90 -19.80 -3.31 -5.71
N LYS A 91 -20.55 -4.33 -5.27
CA LYS A 91 -22.00 -4.25 -5.12
C LYS A 91 -22.44 -3.19 -4.11
N ALA A 92 -21.62 -2.93 -3.09
CA ALA A 92 -21.81 -1.85 -2.14
C ALA A 92 -21.34 -0.47 -2.64
N GLY A 93 -20.91 -0.37 -3.91
CA GLY A 93 -20.43 0.88 -4.51
C GLY A 93 -19.00 1.27 -4.13
N PHE A 94 -18.22 0.34 -3.59
CA PHE A 94 -16.86 0.58 -3.11
C PHE A 94 -15.84 -0.29 -3.88
N GLU A 95 -14.85 0.34 -4.51
CA GLU A 95 -13.71 -0.39 -5.09
C GLU A 95 -12.66 -0.67 -4.00
N PRO A 96 -12.34 -1.96 -3.69
CA PRO A 96 -11.40 -2.31 -2.64
C PRO A 96 -9.96 -2.15 -3.10
N GLU A 97 -9.51 -0.90 -3.25
CA GLU A 97 -8.14 -0.55 -3.60
C GLU A 97 -7.23 -0.41 -2.37
N GLY A 98 -5.93 -0.22 -2.61
CA GLY A 98 -4.94 -0.06 -1.56
C GLY A 98 -4.91 -1.26 -0.61
N LEU A 99 -4.87 -0.99 0.67
CA LEU A 99 -4.76 -2.01 1.71
C LEU A 99 -6.11 -2.62 2.16
N THR A 100 -7.23 -2.30 1.49
CA THR A 100 -8.58 -2.76 1.89
C THR A 100 -8.66 -4.27 2.08
N LEU A 101 -8.20 -5.05 1.09
CA LEU A 101 -8.25 -6.52 1.19
C LEU A 101 -7.24 -7.09 2.19
N HIS A 102 -6.14 -6.37 2.45
CA HIS A 102 -5.19 -6.75 3.50
C HIS A 102 -5.80 -6.56 4.89
N ALA A 103 -6.48 -5.44 5.14
CA ALA A 103 -7.20 -5.20 6.38
C ALA A 103 -8.34 -6.23 6.58
N TYR A 104 -9.08 -6.55 5.51
CA TYR A 104 -10.09 -7.60 5.55
C TYR A 104 -9.48 -8.96 5.91
N ALA A 105 -8.38 -9.35 5.29
CA ALA A 105 -7.68 -10.59 5.57
C ALA A 105 -7.14 -10.64 7.01
N ALA A 106 -6.65 -9.54 7.54
CA ALA A 106 -6.17 -9.47 8.92
C ALA A 106 -7.27 -9.84 9.93
N VAL A 107 -8.48 -9.27 9.76
CA VAL A 107 -9.64 -9.61 10.61
C VAL A 107 -10.08 -11.06 10.40
N GLN A 108 -10.09 -11.53 9.15
CA GLN A 108 -10.45 -12.91 8.81
C GLN A 108 -9.49 -13.92 9.46
N ILE A 109 -8.18 -13.68 9.35
CA ILE A 109 -7.14 -14.53 9.93
C ILE A 109 -7.21 -14.52 11.46
N TRP A 110 -7.43 -13.33 12.05
CA TRP A 110 -7.62 -13.20 13.50
C TRP A 110 -8.81 -14.04 14.00
N ALA A 111 -9.94 -13.94 13.34
CA ALA A 111 -11.15 -14.73 13.70
C ALA A 111 -10.90 -16.24 13.56
N LEU A 112 -10.22 -16.66 12.51
CA LEU A 112 -9.83 -18.07 12.31
C LEU A 112 -8.85 -18.56 13.37
N ALA A 113 -7.90 -17.72 13.78
CA ALA A 113 -6.94 -18.04 14.83
C ALA A 113 -7.66 -18.17 16.19
N ALA A 114 -8.57 -17.25 16.53
CA ALA A 114 -9.38 -17.32 17.75
C ALA A 114 -10.22 -18.60 17.80
N THR A 115 -10.83 -18.97 16.68
CA THR A 115 -11.60 -20.22 16.57
C THR A 115 -10.72 -21.45 16.80
N LYS A 116 -9.50 -21.46 16.21
CA LYS A 116 -8.54 -22.57 16.41
C LYS A 116 -8.00 -22.65 17.84
N ALA A 117 -7.72 -21.51 18.44
CA ALA A 117 -7.25 -21.41 19.82
C ALA A 117 -8.34 -21.74 20.85
N GLY A 118 -9.61 -21.58 20.49
CA GLY A 118 -10.74 -21.63 21.45
C GLY A 118 -10.66 -20.54 22.53
N SER A 119 -9.91 -19.45 22.27
CA SER A 119 -9.59 -18.41 23.24
C SER A 119 -9.34 -17.07 22.54
N LEU A 120 -9.55 -15.98 23.28
CA LEU A 120 -9.18 -14.61 22.89
C LEU A 120 -7.94 -14.11 23.63
N GLU A 121 -7.37 -14.93 24.49
CA GLU A 121 -6.13 -14.59 25.21
C GLU A 121 -4.96 -14.46 24.24
N LEU A 122 -4.16 -13.41 24.42
CA LEU A 122 -3.08 -13.02 23.49
C LEU A 122 -2.09 -14.15 23.22
N ASP A 123 -1.64 -14.85 24.27
CA ASP A 123 -0.66 -15.91 24.13
C ASP A 123 -1.19 -17.10 23.31
N GLU A 124 -2.45 -17.48 23.53
CA GLU A 124 -3.09 -18.58 22.79
C GLU A 124 -3.36 -18.20 21.33
N LEU A 125 -3.80 -16.95 21.09
CA LEU A 125 -3.94 -16.41 19.74
C LEU A 125 -2.60 -16.38 19.00
N THR A 126 -1.55 -15.90 19.66
CA THR A 126 -0.20 -15.81 19.07
C THR A 126 0.33 -17.20 18.70
N LYS A 127 0.19 -18.17 19.59
CA LYS A 127 0.55 -19.57 19.30
C LYS A 127 -0.21 -20.12 18.09
N ALA A 128 -1.53 -19.87 18.04
CA ALA A 128 -2.37 -20.30 16.92
C ALA A 128 -1.94 -19.66 15.60
N LEU A 129 -1.63 -18.33 15.61
CA LEU A 129 -1.16 -17.60 14.41
C LEU A 129 0.15 -18.16 13.86
N ILE A 130 1.13 -18.40 14.72
CA ILE A 130 2.47 -18.86 14.29
C ILE A 130 2.45 -20.33 13.83
N SER A 131 1.59 -21.16 14.44
CA SER A 131 1.56 -22.60 14.22
C SER A 131 0.66 -23.08 13.09
N ASN A 132 -0.10 -22.19 12.46
CA ASN A 132 -1.10 -22.58 11.45
C ASN A 132 -0.93 -21.82 10.13
N VAL A 133 -1.51 -22.42 9.08
CA VAL A 133 -1.76 -21.78 7.79
C VAL A 133 -3.24 -21.38 7.74
N PHE A 134 -3.52 -20.15 7.29
CA PHE A 134 -4.86 -19.59 7.21
C PHE A 134 -5.25 -19.32 5.76
N LYS A 135 -6.42 -19.80 5.36
CA LYS A 135 -7.04 -19.45 4.08
C LYS A 135 -7.77 -18.12 4.23
N SER A 136 -7.36 -17.13 3.46
CA SER A 136 -7.92 -15.78 3.48
C SER A 136 -8.23 -15.29 2.07
N VAL A 137 -8.77 -14.09 1.96
CA VAL A 137 -8.95 -13.41 0.65
C VAL A 137 -7.63 -13.12 -0.06
N LEU A 138 -6.50 -13.15 0.65
CA LEU A 138 -5.15 -13.05 0.07
C LEU A 138 -4.57 -14.42 -0.34
N GLY A 139 -5.33 -15.50 -0.19
CA GLY A 139 -4.85 -16.87 -0.32
C GLY A 139 -4.39 -17.47 1.00
N GLU A 140 -3.45 -18.40 0.95
CA GLU A 140 -2.88 -19.03 2.13
C GLU A 140 -1.83 -18.13 2.76
N ILE A 141 -2.01 -17.82 4.04
CA ILE A 141 -1.09 -16.98 4.83
C ILE A 141 -0.57 -17.80 6.00
N ALA A 142 0.73 -17.77 6.21
CA ALA A 142 1.42 -18.32 7.37
C ALA A 142 2.43 -17.31 7.92
N PHE A 143 2.63 -17.34 9.23
CA PHE A 143 3.56 -16.44 9.92
C PHE A 143 4.77 -17.24 10.42
N ASP A 144 5.91 -16.58 10.50
CA ASP A 144 7.10 -17.11 11.16
C ASP A 144 7.10 -16.85 12.68
N GLY A 145 8.18 -17.22 13.36
CA GLY A 145 8.29 -17.03 14.82
C GLY A 145 8.36 -15.56 15.27
N ASN A 146 8.62 -14.63 14.37
CA ASN A 146 8.62 -13.19 14.62
C ASN A 146 7.26 -12.52 14.32
N GLY A 147 6.33 -13.28 13.72
CA GLY A 147 5.04 -12.77 13.26
C GLY A 147 5.06 -12.22 11.83
N ASP A 148 6.15 -12.36 11.11
CA ASP A 148 6.24 -11.92 9.72
C ASP A 148 5.58 -12.95 8.77
N ILE A 149 4.98 -12.47 7.69
CA ILE A 149 4.44 -13.34 6.63
C ILE A 149 5.60 -14.06 5.94
N LYS A 150 5.54 -15.41 5.88
CA LYS A 150 6.61 -16.23 5.33
C LYS A 150 6.92 -16.02 3.85
N GLN A 151 5.98 -15.45 3.09
CA GLN A 151 6.15 -15.21 1.66
C GLN A 151 5.68 -13.79 1.28
N PRO A 152 6.40 -12.74 1.72
CA PRO A 152 6.09 -11.39 1.30
C PRO A 152 6.39 -11.25 -0.20
N ALA A 153 5.43 -10.76 -0.98
CA ALA A 153 5.58 -10.57 -2.42
C ALA A 153 5.37 -9.10 -2.78
N TYR A 154 6.36 -8.25 -2.48
CA TYR A 154 6.37 -6.87 -2.95
C TYR A 154 6.85 -6.80 -4.40
N VAL A 155 6.22 -5.93 -5.17
CA VAL A 155 6.50 -5.67 -6.58
C VAL A 155 6.67 -4.17 -6.76
N LEU A 156 7.55 -3.77 -7.66
CA LEU A 156 7.67 -2.38 -8.07
C LEU A 156 6.53 -2.04 -9.05
N TYR A 157 5.81 -0.97 -8.75
CA TYR A 157 4.76 -0.41 -9.60
C TYR A 157 5.15 0.98 -10.07
N GLU A 158 4.59 1.37 -11.21
CA GLU A 158 4.73 2.71 -11.79
C GLU A 158 3.37 3.29 -12.11
N TRP A 159 3.17 4.56 -11.76
CA TRP A 159 2.02 5.34 -12.15
C TRP A 159 2.16 5.87 -13.56
N SER A 160 1.16 5.61 -14.41
CA SER A 160 1.08 6.15 -15.77
C SER A 160 -0.37 6.26 -16.24
N GLY A 161 -0.73 7.39 -16.83
CA GLY A 161 -2.07 7.62 -17.40
C GLY A 161 -3.22 7.43 -16.42
N GLY A 162 -3.02 7.73 -15.14
CA GLY A 162 -4.05 7.59 -14.09
C GLY A 162 -4.22 6.19 -13.52
N LYS A 163 -3.32 5.28 -13.85
CA LYS A 163 -3.31 3.91 -13.35
C LYS A 163 -1.90 3.54 -12.91
N TYR A 164 -1.78 2.54 -12.06
CA TYR A 164 -0.50 1.96 -11.74
C TYR A 164 -0.45 0.50 -12.19
N ALA A 165 0.71 0.09 -12.66
CA ALA A 165 0.96 -1.28 -13.11
C ALA A 165 2.31 -1.77 -12.60
N ALA A 166 2.44 -3.09 -12.42
CA ALA A 166 3.73 -3.71 -12.10
C ALA A 166 4.70 -3.50 -13.26
N ARG A 167 5.93 -3.13 -12.91
CA ARG A 167 7.02 -2.87 -13.84
C ARG A 167 7.83 -4.13 -14.10
#